data_1d20ecccc4a292be7b642d869fb744fd
#
_entry.id   1d20ecccc4a292be7b642d869fb744fd
#
_cell.length_a   1.000
_cell.length_b   1.000
_cell.length_c   1.000
_cell.angle_alpha   90.00
_cell.angle_beta   90.00
_cell.angle_gamma   90.00
#
_symmetry.space_group_name_H-M   'P 1'
#
loop_
_entity.id
_entity.type
_entity.pdbx_description
1 polymer ?
#
loop_
_entity_poly.entity_id
_entity_poly.type
_entity_poly.pdbx_seq_one_letter_code
_entity_poly.pdbx_strand_id
1 'polypeptide(L)'
;MNFHEYQAKQLFADYGIAVPAGRLARTPEEAVEAAKSIPGDLWVVKAQIHAGGRGKAGGVKLARSYDEVKQYTQAMLGTSMATYQTAGVELPIDAVLVCEGTDIDKELYLSLLVDRSTRSVTFIASAEGGMDIEQVAAEKPEAIKTLHVNYVEGLQPYQCRALGFDMGLTAKQANQLTRIMTGLFKLFHEKDLALVELNPLAILTNGDLAVLDGKVDSDDNATYRHPDLAAMRDIRQEDETEVKASQHDLNYVTMDGNIGCMVNGAGLAMATMDVISLNGGSPANFLDVGGGATKERVTEAFKLILSSDKVKAIFVNIFGGIVRCDMIAEGII
;
A
#
# COMPACT_ATOMS: atom_id res chain seq x y z
N MET A 1 -5.29 -3.63 3.60
CA MET A 1 -5.96 -3.34 2.30
C MET A 1 -5.36 -2.08 1.73
N ASN A 2 -4.89 -2.15 0.48
CA ASN A 2 -4.25 -1.02 -0.20
C ASN A 2 -5.29 -0.12 -0.89
N PHE A 3 -4.95 1.16 -1.06
CA PHE A 3 -5.78 2.13 -1.76
C PHE A 3 -5.08 2.70 -2.99
N HIS A 4 -5.86 3.04 -4.01
CA HIS A 4 -5.36 3.86 -5.12
C HIS A 4 -4.99 5.27 -4.67
N GLU A 5 -4.08 5.93 -5.38
CA GLU A 5 -3.67 7.31 -5.07
C GLU A 5 -4.85 8.29 -5.00
N TYR A 6 -5.85 8.16 -5.90
CA TYR A 6 -7.01 9.04 -5.87
C TYR A 6 -7.87 8.86 -4.61
N GLN A 7 -7.96 7.63 -4.08
CA GLN A 7 -8.67 7.34 -2.83
C GLN A 7 -7.87 7.88 -1.63
N ALA A 8 -6.55 7.68 -1.62
CA ALA A 8 -5.67 8.24 -0.60
C ALA A 8 -5.79 9.77 -0.54
N LYS A 9 -5.77 10.45 -1.69
CA LYS A 9 -5.93 11.91 -1.77
C LYS A 9 -7.31 12.38 -1.30
N GLN A 10 -8.38 11.62 -1.56
CA GLN A 10 -9.70 11.92 -1.01
C GLN A 10 -9.68 11.85 0.53
N LEU A 11 -9.12 10.77 1.09
CA LEU A 11 -8.96 10.63 2.54
C LEU A 11 -8.14 11.80 3.13
N PHE A 12 -7.07 12.21 2.48
CA PHE A 12 -6.27 13.35 2.93
C PHE A 12 -7.09 14.65 2.94
N ALA A 13 -7.86 14.91 1.88
CA ALA A 13 -8.71 16.10 1.79
C ALA A 13 -9.79 16.12 2.87
N ASP A 14 -10.41 14.98 3.18
CA ASP A 14 -11.44 14.83 4.22
C ASP A 14 -10.89 15.16 5.63
N TYR A 15 -9.58 15.01 5.82
CA TYR A 15 -8.86 15.35 7.07
C TYR A 15 -8.11 16.70 7.01
N GLY A 16 -8.45 17.53 6.02
CA GLY A 16 -7.93 18.90 5.91
C GLY A 16 -6.49 19.02 5.44
N ILE A 17 -5.94 17.96 4.84
CA ILE A 17 -4.62 17.96 4.22
C ILE A 17 -4.77 18.45 2.78
N ALA A 18 -4.05 19.54 2.45
CA ALA A 18 -4.08 20.11 1.10
C ALA A 18 -3.40 19.17 0.09
N VAL A 19 -4.13 18.80 -0.93
CA VAL A 19 -3.64 18.02 -2.08
C VAL A 19 -3.91 18.82 -3.37
N PRO A 20 -3.07 18.70 -4.41
CA PRO A 20 -3.35 19.30 -5.71
C PRO A 20 -4.70 18.82 -6.26
N ALA A 21 -5.37 19.70 -6.99
CA ALA A 21 -6.61 19.34 -7.65
C ALA A 21 -6.40 18.13 -8.57
N GLY A 22 -7.32 17.18 -8.52
CA GLY A 22 -7.22 15.96 -9.33
C GLY A 22 -8.58 15.30 -9.55
N ARG A 23 -8.74 14.65 -10.70
CA ARG A 23 -9.95 13.90 -11.06
C ARG A 23 -9.60 12.55 -11.68
N LEU A 24 -10.32 11.53 -11.24
CA LEU A 24 -10.24 10.18 -11.81
C LEU A 24 -10.90 10.17 -13.20
N ALA A 25 -10.30 9.45 -14.14
CA ALA A 25 -10.85 9.19 -15.46
C ALA A 25 -10.67 7.71 -15.83
N ARG A 26 -11.72 7.14 -16.41
CA ARG A 26 -11.76 5.75 -16.90
C ARG A 26 -11.84 5.67 -18.42
N THR A 27 -11.97 6.81 -19.09
CA THR A 27 -11.91 6.95 -20.54
C THR A 27 -11.03 8.14 -20.93
N PRO A 28 -10.49 8.19 -22.15
CA PRO A 28 -9.72 9.32 -22.64
C PRO A 28 -10.54 10.62 -22.68
N GLU A 29 -11.83 10.52 -22.94
CA GLU A 29 -12.76 11.66 -22.96
C GLU A 29 -12.97 12.22 -21.55
N GLU A 30 -13.18 11.37 -20.55
CA GLU A 30 -13.26 11.78 -19.13
C GLU A 30 -11.96 12.47 -18.68
N ALA A 31 -10.79 12.00 -19.12
CA ALA A 31 -9.50 12.61 -18.79
C ALA A 31 -9.37 14.04 -19.36
N VAL A 32 -9.85 14.26 -20.57
CA VAL A 32 -9.89 15.60 -21.17
C VAL A 32 -10.85 16.52 -20.40
N GLU A 33 -12.03 16.02 -20.02
CA GLU A 33 -12.97 16.81 -19.21
C GLU A 33 -12.41 17.10 -17.80
N ALA A 34 -11.70 16.15 -17.21
CA ALA A 34 -10.96 16.35 -15.96
C ALA A 34 -9.93 17.49 -16.11
N ALA A 35 -9.09 17.45 -17.16
CA ALA A 35 -8.10 18.49 -17.43
C ALA A 35 -8.73 19.88 -17.63
N LYS A 36 -9.84 19.97 -18.38
CA LYS A 36 -10.58 21.23 -18.56
C LYS A 36 -11.12 21.82 -17.26
N SER A 37 -11.43 20.98 -16.27
CA SER A 37 -11.95 21.40 -14.98
C SER A 37 -10.87 21.79 -13.97
N ILE A 38 -9.61 21.48 -14.26
CA ILE A 38 -8.43 21.78 -13.42
C ILE A 38 -7.75 23.02 -14.01
N PRO A 39 -7.57 24.11 -13.24
CA PRO A 39 -6.90 25.31 -13.71
C PRO A 39 -5.44 25.04 -14.13
N GLY A 40 -4.95 25.84 -15.07
CA GLY A 40 -3.55 25.80 -15.52
C GLY A 40 -3.39 25.26 -16.94
N ASP A 41 -2.14 25.12 -17.36
CA ASP A 41 -1.70 24.67 -18.69
C ASP A 41 -0.73 23.47 -18.61
N LEU A 42 -0.57 22.93 -17.42
CA LEU A 42 0.22 21.73 -17.13
C LEU A 42 -0.61 20.76 -16.32
N TRP A 43 -0.76 19.53 -16.81
CA TRP A 43 -1.43 18.43 -16.10
C TRP A 43 -0.51 17.24 -15.96
N VAL A 44 -0.77 16.43 -14.93
CA VAL A 44 -0.08 15.16 -14.71
C VAL A 44 -1.09 14.03 -14.85
N VAL A 45 -0.86 13.13 -15.80
CA VAL A 45 -1.66 11.91 -16.00
C VAL A 45 -0.95 10.76 -15.30
N LYS A 46 -1.61 10.17 -14.30
CA LYS A 46 -1.02 9.12 -13.43
C LYS A 46 -1.84 7.83 -13.51
N ALA A 47 -1.23 6.73 -13.93
CA ALA A 47 -1.82 5.41 -13.86
C ALA A 47 -2.22 5.06 -12.41
N GLN A 48 -3.38 4.45 -12.22
CA GLN A 48 -3.86 4.04 -10.90
C GLN A 48 -3.68 2.55 -10.71
N ILE A 49 -2.65 2.18 -9.94
CA ILE A 49 -2.34 0.81 -9.51
C ILE A 49 -1.94 0.82 -8.03
N HIS A 50 -2.05 -0.32 -7.33
CA HIS A 50 -1.66 -0.46 -5.92
C HIS A 50 -0.14 -0.64 -5.74
N ALA A 51 0.66 0.16 -6.44
CA ALA A 51 2.11 0.13 -6.30
C ALA A 51 2.70 1.53 -6.43
N GLY A 52 3.80 1.76 -5.71
CA GLY A 52 4.67 2.92 -5.90
C GLY A 52 5.64 2.72 -7.09
N GLY A 53 6.48 3.73 -7.36
CA GLY A 53 7.46 3.66 -8.43
C GLY A 53 6.90 3.82 -9.86
N ARG A 54 5.63 4.17 -10.00
CA ARG A 54 4.93 4.37 -11.27
C ARG A 54 5.64 5.35 -12.21
N GLY A 55 6.27 6.39 -11.65
CA GLY A 55 7.02 7.38 -12.45
C GLY A 55 8.17 6.73 -13.23
N LYS A 56 8.97 5.89 -12.55
CA LYS A 56 10.09 5.17 -13.18
C LYS A 56 9.60 4.13 -14.20
N ALA A 57 8.41 3.54 -13.97
CA ALA A 57 7.79 2.58 -14.88
C ALA A 57 7.04 3.24 -16.05
N GLY A 58 7.02 4.58 -16.16
CA GLY A 58 6.35 5.30 -17.25
C GLY A 58 4.86 5.57 -17.04
N GLY A 59 4.32 5.28 -15.86
CA GLY A 59 2.92 5.48 -15.46
C GLY A 59 2.58 6.89 -15.00
N VAL A 60 3.52 7.84 -15.11
CA VAL A 60 3.31 9.26 -14.83
C VAL A 60 3.77 10.08 -16.02
N LYS A 61 2.90 10.88 -16.60
CA LYS A 61 3.17 11.72 -17.78
C LYS A 61 2.73 13.15 -17.56
N LEU A 62 3.60 14.09 -17.95
CA LEU A 62 3.29 15.52 -17.98
C LEU A 62 2.65 15.87 -19.32
N ALA A 63 1.50 16.53 -19.31
CA ALA A 63 0.75 16.95 -20.47
C ALA A 63 0.58 18.48 -20.47
N ARG A 64 0.81 19.11 -21.63
CA ARG A 64 0.68 20.55 -21.85
C ARG A 64 -0.46 20.90 -22.82
N SER A 65 -1.21 19.90 -23.24
CA SER A 65 -2.40 20.06 -24.08
C SER A 65 -3.42 18.99 -23.76
N TYR A 66 -4.68 19.24 -24.10
CA TYR A 66 -5.76 18.24 -23.96
C TYR A 66 -5.55 17.03 -24.86
N ASP A 67 -4.89 17.22 -26.01
CA ASP A 67 -4.55 16.12 -26.92
C ASP A 67 -3.51 15.19 -26.28
N GLU A 68 -2.50 15.73 -25.60
CA GLU A 68 -1.52 14.92 -24.85
C GLU A 68 -2.19 14.18 -23.68
N VAL A 69 -3.09 14.84 -22.94
CA VAL A 69 -3.86 14.17 -21.88
C VAL A 69 -4.62 12.98 -22.45
N LYS A 70 -5.33 13.18 -23.59
CA LYS A 70 -6.06 12.11 -24.28
C LYS A 70 -5.14 10.98 -24.73
N GLN A 71 -4.02 11.31 -25.37
CA GLN A 71 -3.06 10.34 -25.90
C GLN A 71 -2.43 9.51 -24.78
N TYR A 72 -1.98 10.12 -23.68
CA TYR A 72 -1.37 9.41 -22.56
C TYR A 72 -2.38 8.53 -21.84
N THR A 73 -3.61 9.00 -21.66
CA THR A 73 -4.69 8.19 -21.09
C THR A 73 -4.99 6.98 -21.95
N GLN A 74 -5.11 7.15 -23.27
CA GLN A 74 -5.36 6.07 -24.22
C GLN A 74 -4.23 5.03 -24.24
N ALA A 75 -2.99 5.48 -24.06
CA ALA A 75 -1.82 4.59 -24.02
C ALA A 75 -1.72 3.78 -22.71
N MET A 76 -2.33 4.26 -21.60
CA MET A 76 -2.28 3.60 -20.29
C MET A 76 -3.48 2.69 -20.05
N LEU A 77 -4.70 3.15 -20.37
CA LEU A 77 -5.92 2.39 -20.06
C LEU A 77 -5.97 1.05 -20.80
N GLY A 78 -6.38 0.01 -20.07
CA GLY A 78 -6.50 -1.36 -20.59
C GLY A 78 -5.15 -2.07 -20.77
N THR A 79 -4.05 -1.48 -20.35
CA THR A 79 -2.74 -2.13 -20.25
C THR A 79 -2.45 -2.56 -18.82
N SER A 80 -1.34 -3.23 -18.60
CA SER A 80 -0.82 -3.55 -17.27
C SER A 80 0.54 -2.92 -17.05
N MET A 81 0.94 -2.78 -15.79
CA MET A 81 2.20 -2.18 -15.38
C MET A 81 2.83 -2.94 -14.23
N ALA A 82 4.11 -3.26 -14.36
CA ALA A 82 4.95 -3.70 -13.26
C ALA A 82 5.86 -2.56 -12.81
N THR A 83 6.13 -2.49 -11.50
CA THR A 83 7.10 -1.57 -10.90
C THR A 83 8.14 -2.37 -10.11
N TYR A 84 9.18 -1.71 -9.61
CA TYR A 84 10.14 -2.38 -8.74
C TYR A 84 9.48 -2.89 -7.44
N GLN A 85 8.39 -2.29 -6.99
CA GLN A 85 7.64 -2.72 -5.80
C GLN A 85 6.75 -3.94 -6.04
N THR A 86 6.37 -4.23 -7.28
CA THR A 86 5.52 -5.39 -7.60
C THR A 86 6.31 -6.66 -7.89
N ALA A 87 7.65 -6.63 -7.75
CA ALA A 87 8.53 -7.77 -8.03
C ALA A 87 8.26 -8.46 -9.39
N GLY A 88 7.88 -7.68 -10.40
CA GLY A 88 7.58 -8.16 -11.74
C GLY A 88 6.12 -8.59 -11.98
N VAL A 89 5.27 -8.53 -10.95
CA VAL A 89 3.82 -8.74 -11.13
C VAL A 89 3.23 -7.55 -11.86
N GLU A 90 2.51 -7.79 -12.93
CA GLU A 90 1.82 -6.77 -13.69
C GLU A 90 0.42 -6.50 -13.13
N LEU A 91 0.16 -5.24 -12.77
CA LEU A 91 -1.14 -4.80 -12.27
C LEU A 91 -1.92 -4.07 -13.36
N PRO A 92 -3.22 -4.32 -13.54
CA PRO A 92 -4.04 -3.70 -14.58
C PRO A 92 -4.24 -2.20 -14.33
N ILE A 93 -4.25 -1.42 -15.42
CA ILE A 93 -4.53 0.03 -15.37
C ILE A 93 -5.95 0.26 -15.90
N ASP A 94 -6.91 0.37 -14.98
CA ASP A 94 -8.33 0.58 -15.30
C ASP A 94 -8.77 2.04 -15.19
N ALA A 95 -7.90 2.87 -14.63
CA ALA A 95 -8.15 4.30 -14.47
C ALA A 95 -6.84 5.09 -14.46
N VAL A 96 -6.95 6.37 -14.79
CA VAL A 96 -5.89 7.36 -14.58
C VAL A 96 -6.39 8.48 -13.68
N LEU A 97 -5.49 9.09 -12.93
CA LEU A 97 -5.74 10.31 -12.19
C LEU A 97 -5.12 11.48 -12.96
N VAL A 98 -5.94 12.43 -13.37
CA VAL A 98 -5.48 13.69 -13.97
C VAL A 98 -5.37 14.72 -12.87
N CYS A 99 -4.17 15.20 -12.61
CA CYS A 99 -3.88 16.20 -11.57
C CYS A 99 -3.37 17.51 -12.16
N GLU A 100 -3.52 18.59 -11.40
CA GLU A 100 -2.81 19.83 -11.60
C GLU A 100 -1.30 19.59 -11.58
N GLY A 101 -0.59 20.14 -12.58
CA GLY A 101 0.87 20.17 -12.59
C GLY A 101 1.39 21.22 -11.62
N THR A 102 2.44 20.88 -10.90
CA THR A 102 3.06 21.76 -9.90
C THR A 102 4.56 21.86 -10.14
N ASP A 103 5.11 23.06 -9.98
CA ASP A 103 6.55 23.28 -10.07
C ASP A 103 7.20 22.92 -8.73
N ILE A 104 7.99 21.86 -8.75
CA ILE A 104 8.67 21.30 -7.58
C ILE A 104 10.05 21.93 -7.45
N ASP A 105 10.37 22.45 -6.25
CA ASP A 105 11.71 22.88 -5.87
C ASP A 105 12.49 21.74 -5.22
N LYS A 106 11.85 21.01 -4.28
CA LYS A 106 12.47 19.90 -3.56
C LYS A 106 11.45 18.83 -3.19
N GLU A 107 11.85 17.58 -3.32
CA GLU A 107 11.07 16.42 -2.87
C GLU A 107 11.51 15.97 -1.49
N LEU A 108 10.55 15.65 -0.65
CA LEU A 108 10.69 15.18 0.73
C LEU A 108 9.96 13.86 0.87
N TYR A 109 10.31 13.11 1.92
CA TYR A 109 9.61 11.90 2.34
C TYR A 109 8.95 12.09 3.70
N LEU A 110 7.73 11.57 3.85
CA LEU A 110 7.04 11.47 5.14
C LEU A 110 6.18 10.22 5.15
N SER A 111 6.34 9.39 6.18
CA SER A 111 5.44 8.25 6.41
C SER A 111 5.00 8.16 7.85
N LEU A 112 3.92 7.42 8.08
CA LEU A 112 3.34 7.15 9.38
C LEU A 112 2.94 5.67 9.43
N LEU A 113 3.41 4.94 10.44
CA LEU A 113 3.21 3.52 10.60
C LEU A 113 3.20 3.10 12.07
N VAL A 114 2.80 1.85 12.33
CA VAL A 114 2.91 1.23 13.65
C VAL A 114 4.28 0.58 13.79
N ASP A 115 5.10 1.12 14.68
CA ASP A 115 6.37 0.48 15.09
C ASP A 115 6.12 -0.47 16.26
N ARG A 116 6.17 -1.78 15.97
CA ARG A 116 5.95 -2.83 16.95
C ARG A 116 7.08 -2.95 17.97
N SER A 117 8.29 -2.55 17.60
CA SER A 117 9.47 -2.64 18.48
C SER A 117 9.38 -1.63 19.61
N THR A 118 8.96 -0.41 19.31
CA THR A 118 8.74 0.67 20.29
C THR A 118 7.31 0.75 20.81
N ARG A 119 6.38 -0.05 20.24
CA ARG A 119 4.94 -0.03 20.55
C ARG A 119 4.34 1.37 20.41
N SER A 120 4.72 2.07 19.36
CA SER A 120 4.29 3.44 19.10
C SER A 120 3.84 3.62 17.65
N VAL A 121 3.04 4.66 17.43
CA VAL A 121 2.82 5.20 16.10
C VAL A 121 4.02 6.08 15.78
N THR A 122 4.64 5.87 14.63
CA THR A 122 5.94 6.45 14.32
C THR A 122 5.89 7.17 12.98
N PHE A 123 6.31 8.44 12.98
CA PHE A 123 6.63 9.15 11.75
C PHE A 123 8.08 8.89 11.34
N ILE A 124 8.27 8.60 10.07
CA ILE A 124 9.59 8.57 9.41
C ILE A 124 9.60 9.68 8.37
N ALA A 125 10.63 10.50 8.39
CA ALA A 125 10.75 11.64 7.50
C ALA A 125 12.17 11.76 6.95
N SER A 126 12.30 12.30 5.74
CA SER A 126 13.60 12.63 5.13
C SER A 126 13.50 13.87 4.27
N ALA A 127 14.59 14.63 4.23
CA ALA A 127 14.78 15.71 3.27
C ALA A 127 15.15 15.20 1.86
N GLU A 128 15.27 13.88 1.68
CA GLU A 128 15.46 13.17 0.43
C GLU A 128 14.16 12.45 0.10
N GLY A 129 13.45 12.87 -0.94
CA GLY A 129 12.16 12.29 -1.37
C GLY A 129 12.15 11.94 -2.85
N GLY A 130 11.02 11.41 -3.35
CA GLY A 130 10.88 11.01 -4.75
C GLY A 130 11.69 9.77 -5.15
N MET A 131 12.26 9.08 -4.17
CA MET A 131 13.12 7.92 -4.37
C MET A 131 12.80 6.81 -3.35
N ASP A 132 13.49 5.67 -3.51
CA ASP A 132 13.38 4.54 -2.60
C ASP A 132 13.96 4.90 -1.23
N ILE A 133 13.12 4.92 -0.21
CA ILE A 133 13.53 5.34 1.14
C ILE A 133 14.41 4.29 1.83
N GLU A 134 14.26 3.03 1.48
CA GLU A 134 15.11 1.93 1.97
C GLU A 134 16.56 2.11 1.48
N GLN A 135 16.73 2.56 0.24
CA GLN A 135 18.04 2.91 -0.29
C GLN A 135 18.63 4.10 0.45
N VAL A 136 17.84 5.14 0.71
CA VAL A 136 18.29 6.31 1.50
C VAL A 136 18.71 5.87 2.90
N ALA A 137 17.92 5.01 3.56
CA ALA A 137 18.23 4.50 4.88
C ALA A 137 19.54 3.66 4.92
N ALA A 138 19.80 2.92 3.87
CA ALA A 138 21.04 2.11 3.76
C ALA A 138 22.29 2.96 3.46
N GLU A 139 22.18 3.96 2.58
CA GLU A 139 23.31 4.77 2.12
C GLU A 139 23.59 5.98 3.01
N LYS A 140 22.53 6.58 3.59
CA LYS A 140 22.56 7.81 4.39
C LYS A 140 21.62 7.71 5.60
N PRO A 141 21.87 6.82 6.58
CA PRO A 141 20.99 6.61 7.72
C PRO A 141 20.71 7.90 8.53
N GLU A 142 21.64 8.85 8.52
CA GLU A 142 21.46 10.17 9.18
C GLU A 142 20.42 11.06 8.51
N ALA A 143 20.09 10.81 7.23
CA ALA A 143 19.04 11.53 6.52
C ALA A 143 17.63 11.11 6.96
N ILE A 144 17.50 9.95 7.61
CA ILE A 144 16.25 9.45 8.14
C ILE A 144 16.01 10.05 9.52
N LYS A 145 14.88 10.72 9.67
CA LYS A 145 14.40 11.29 10.94
C LYS A 145 13.21 10.49 11.44
N THR A 146 13.21 10.12 12.70
CA THR A 146 12.15 9.31 13.30
C THR A 146 11.53 10.06 14.47
N LEU A 147 10.20 10.08 14.52
CA LEU A 147 9.43 10.65 15.62
C LEU A 147 8.45 9.58 16.15
N HIS A 148 8.73 9.05 17.33
CA HIS A 148 7.82 8.17 18.06
C HIS A 148 6.77 8.98 18.78
N VAL A 149 5.50 8.69 18.54
CA VAL A 149 4.37 9.39 19.18
C VAL A 149 3.88 8.55 20.35
N ASN A 150 3.88 9.15 21.53
CA ASN A 150 3.31 8.50 22.72
C ASN A 150 1.80 8.35 22.53
N TYR A 151 1.28 7.13 22.71
CA TYR A 151 -0.13 6.84 22.50
C TYR A 151 -1.07 7.64 23.42
N VAL A 152 -0.66 7.90 24.67
CA VAL A 152 -1.48 8.60 25.67
C VAL A 152 -1.50 10.11 25.41
N GLU A 153 -0.35 10.69 25.08
CA GLU A 153 -0.20 12.13 24.85
C GLU A 153 -0.65 12.54 23.44
N GLY A 154 -0.62 11.60 22.49
CA GLY A 154 -0.85 11.86 21.07
C GLY A 154 0.24 12.76 20.47
N LEU A 155 0.07 13.08 19.19
CA LEU A 155 0.99 13.94 18.46
C LEU A 155 0.87 15.40 18.91
N GLN A 156 1.99 16.00 19.31
CA GLN A 156 2.02 17.38 19.76
C GLN A 156 2.60 18.31 18.69
N PRO A 157 2.04 19.53 18.50
CA PRO A 157 2.51 20.47 17.47
C PRO A 157 4.00 20.84 17.56
N TYR A 158 4.58 20.87 18.75
CA TYR A 158 6.00 21.16 18.91
C TYR A 158 6.89 20.05 18.34
N GLN A 159 6.46 18.78 18.43
CA GLN A 159 7.18 17.64 17.87
C GLN A 159 7.22 17.73 16.34
N CYS A 160 6.09 18.08 15.72
CA CYS A 160 6.01 18.29 14.25
C CYS A 160 6.95 19.40 13.79
N ARG A 161 6.99 20.54 14.52
CA ARG A 161 7.89 21.64 14.21
C ARG A 161 9.36 21.27 14.38
N ALA A 162 9.69 20.55 15.46
CA ALA A 162 11.05 20.06 15.68
C ALA A 162 11.50 19.17 14.52
N LEU A 163 10.69 18.17 14.13
CA LEU A 163 10.96 17.32 12.97
C LEU A 163 11.13 18.15 11.68
N GLY A 164 10.28 19.16 11.47
CA GLY A 164 10.40 20.04 10.31
C GLY A 164 11.73 20.81 10.29
N PHE A 165 12.18 21.33 11.42
CA PHE A 165 13.48 22.00 11.52
C PHE A 165 14.65 21.03 11.33
N ASP A 166 14.55 19.82 11.83
CA ASP A 166 15.56 18.75 11.62
C ASP A 166 15.67 18.32 10.14
N MET A 167 14.59 18.51 9.35
CA MET A 167 14.57 18.35 7.90
C MET A 167 15.07 19.59 7.15
N GLY A 168 15.43 20.68 7.84
CA GLY A 168 15.87 21.94 7.25
C GLY A 168 14.75 22.84 6.74
N LEU A 169 13.50 22.62 7.16
CA LEU A 169 12.36 23.43 6.72
C LEU A 169 12.35 24.82 7.38
N THR A 170 11.86 25.82 6.66
CA THR A 170 11.59 27.15 7.19
C THR A 170 10.44 27.12 8.21
N ALA A 171 10.31 28.16 9.04
CA ALA A 171 9.23 28.27 10.02
C ALA A 171 7.82 28.19 9.37
N LYS A 172 7.65 28.75 8.15
CA LYS A 172 6.40 28.64 7.38
C LYS A 172 6.12 27.19 7.03
N GLN A 173 7.10 26.50 6.47
CA GLN A 173 7.00 25.09 6.07
C GLN A 173 6.81 24.14 7.27
N ALA A 174 7.50 24.38 8.38
CA ALA A 174 7.34 23.61 9.60
C ALA A 174 5.91 23.73 10.18
N ASN A 175 5.27 24.91 10.05
CA ASN A 175 3.87 25.08 10.42
C ASN A 175 2.90 24.37 9.43
N GLN A 176 3.22 24.34 8.14
CA GLN A 176 2.46 23.57 7.15
C GLN A 176 2.61 22.06 7.40
N LEU A 177 3.83 21.60 7.66
CA LEU A 177 4.11 20.21 8.04
C LEU A 177 3.32 19.80 9.29
N THR A 178 3.24 20.69 10.30
CA THR A 178 2.44 20.44 11.50
C THR A 178 0.98 20.17 11.17
N ARG A 179 0.37 20.91 10.25
CA ARG A 179 -1.02 20.67 9.83
C ARG A 179 -1.17 19.34 9.12
N ILE A 180 -0.24 19.02 8.20
CA ILE A 180 -0.22 17.75 7.48
C ILE A 180 -0.09 16.60 8.48
N MET A 181 0.90 16.61 9.35
CA MET A 181 1.14 15.53 10.33
C MET A 181 -0.04 15.35 11.29
N THR A 182 -0.65 16.44 11.75
CA THR A 182 -1.82 16.36 12.64
C THR A 182 -3.02 15.75 11.92
N GLY A 183 -3.26 16.13 10.66
CA GLY A 183 -4.31 15.53 9.81
C GLY A 183 -4.06 14.04 9.56
N LEU A 184 -2.83 13.67 9.19
CA LEU A 184 -2.44 12.27 8.98
C LEU A 184 -2.58 11.42 10.25
N PHE A 185 -2.14 11.94 11.39
CA PHE A 185 -2.25 11.25 12.67
C PHE A 185 -3.70 10.98 13.06
N LYS A 186 -4.58 11.97 12.84
CA LYS A 186 -6.02 11.82 13.07
C LYS A 186 -6.63 10.79 12.12
N LEU A 187 -6.36 10.89 10.81
CA LEU A 187 -6.79 9.94 9.80
C LEU A 187 -6.33 8.52 10.14
N PHE A 188 -5.06 8.35 10.50
CA PHE A 188 -4.44 7.07 10.84
C PHE A 188 -5.18 6.36 11.98
N HIS A 189 -5.49 7.09 13.05
CA HIS A 189 -6.22 6.55 14.19
C HIS A 189 -7.70 6.29 13.92
N GLU A 190 -8.39 7.25 13.29
CA GLU A 190 -9.84 7.15 13.09
C GLU A 190 -10.22 6.12 12.03
N LYS A 191 -9.30 5.78 11.11
CA LYS A 191 -9.53 4.82 10.03
C LYS A 191 -8.76 3.52 10.19
N ASP A 192 -8.11 3.30 11.33
CA ASP A 192 -7.30 2.09 11.60
C ASP A 192 -6.32 1.79 10.46
N LEU A 193 -5.52 2.78 10.09
CA LEU A 193 -4.54 2.59 9.05
C LEU A 193 -3.30 1.86 9.56
N ALA A 194 -2.66 1.08 8.71
CA ALA A 194 -1.42 0.37 8.98
C ALA A 194 -0.20 1.18 8.49
N LEU A 195 -0.37 1.89 7.37
CA LEU A 195 0.65 2.72 6.74
C LEU A 195 0.00 3.92 6.05
N VAL A 196 0.65 5.08 6.18
CA VAL A 196 0.49 6.22 5.28
C VAL A 196 1.87 6.66 4.83
N GLU A 197 2.08 6.81 3.52
CA GLU A 197 3.33 7.27 2.93
C GLU A 197 3.06 8.41 1.96
N LEU A 198 3.78 9.51 2.12
CA LEU A 198 3.81 10.64 1.20
C LEU A 198 5.17 10.65 0.49
N ASN A 199 5.20 10.24 -0.76
CA ASN A 199 6.44 10.13 -1.53
C ASN A 199 6.22 10.48 -3.02
N PRO A 200 6.38 11.80 -3.40
CA PRO A 200 6.93 12.84 -2.56
C PRO A 200 5.88 13.70 -1.81
N LEU A 201 6.26 14.13 -0.61
CA LEU A 201 5.84 15.42 -0.07
C LEU A 201 6.79 16.47 -0.68
N ALA A 202 6.29 17.53 -1.29
CA ALA A 202 7.12 18.45 -2.05
C ALA A 202 7.14 19.87 -1.44
N ILE A 203 8.29 20.52 -1.56
CA ILE A 203 8.39 21.98 -1.48
C ILE A 203 8.19 22.50 -2.91
N LEU A 204 7.21 23.36 -3.10
CA LEU A 204 6.95 24.01 -4.37
C LEU A 204 7.83 25.25 -4.56
N THR A 205 8.00 25.74 -5.79
CA THR A 205 8.79 26.95 -6.10
C THR A 205 8.27 28.21 -5.40
N ASN A 206 6.98 28.26 -5.01
CA ASN A 206 6.42 29.32 -4.17
C ASN A 206 6.74 29.17 -2.67
N GLY A 207 7.47 28.11 -2.29
CA GLY A 207 7.89 27.80 -0.93
C GLY A 207 6.84 27.08 -0.08
N ASP A 208 5.70 26.68 -0.62
CA ASP A 208 4.67 25.93 0.10
C ASP A 208 4.92 24.41 0.05
N LEU A 209 4.39 23.68 1.04
CA LEU A 209 4.36 22.24 1.02
C LEU A 209 3.11 21.74 0.29
N ALA A 210 3.28 20.68 -0.53
CA ALA A 210 2.19 20.00 -1.21
C ALA A 210 2.37 18.47 -1.15
N VAL A 211 1.27 17.74 -0.95
CA VAL A 211 1.23 16.27 -1.01
C VAL A 211 0.97 15.86 -2.44
N LEU A 212 2.00 15.43 -3.17
CA LEU A 212 1.89 15.12 -4.60
C LEU A 212 1.50 13.67 -4.87
N ASP A 213 1.94 12.76 -4.02
CA ASP A 213 1.59 11.34 -4.08
C ASP A 213 1.38 10.80 -2.67
N GLY A 214 0.54 9.78 -2.55
CA GLY A 214 0.27 9.15 -1.28
C GLY A 214 -0.14 7.70 -1.43
N LYS A 215 0.44 6.86 -0.58
CA LYS A 215 0.08 5.47 -0.39
C LYS A 215 -0.56 5.33 0.98
N VAL A 216 -1.68 4.62 1.03
CA VAL A 216 -2.42 4.33 2.27
C VAL A 216 -2.74 2.86 2.30
N ASP A 217 -2.49 2.23 3.45
CA ASP A 217 -2.89 0.86 3.73
C ASP A 217 -3.70 0.84 5.02
N SER A 218 -4.87 0.17 5.02
CA SER A 218 -5.66 -0.05 6.23
C SER A 218 -5.36 -1.41 6.87
N ASP A 219 -5.62 -1.51 8.17
CA ASP A 219 -5.60 -2.80 8.87
C ASP A 219 -6.82 -3.63 8.44
N ASP A 220 -6.60 -4.77 7.80
CA ASP A 220 -7.66 -5.66 7.33
C ASP A 220 -8.52 -6.20 8.48
N ASN A 221 -7.93 -6.35 9.67
CA ASN A 221 -8.66 -6.77 10.86
C ASN A 221 -9.68 -5.73 11.36
N ALA A 222 -9.55 -4.47 10.93
CA ALA A 222 -10.46 -3.40 11.29
C ALA A 222 -11.53 -3.10 10.22
N THR A 223 -11.45 -3.73 9.05
CA THR A 223 -12.33 -3.46 7.89
C THR A 223 -13.83 -3.56 8.23
N TYR A 224 -14.21 -4.47 9.13
CA TYR A 224 -15.60 -4.66 9.54
C TYR A 224 -16.25 -3.41 10.17
N ARG A 225 -15.46 -2.50 10.75
CA ARG A 225 -15.93 -1.24 11.33
C ARG A 225 -15.78 -0.02 10.42
N HIS A 226 -15.21 -0.22 9.22
CA HIS A 226 -15.00 0.81 8.19
C HIS A 226 -15.63 0.41 6.85
N PRO A 227 -16.97 0.34 6.75
CA PRO A 227 -17.66 -0.06 5.52
C PRO A 227 -17.40 0.91 4.35
N ASP A 228 -17.09 2.17 4.64
CA ASP A 228 -16.68 3.17 3.66
C ASP A 228 -15.34 2.83 3.03
N LEU A 229 -14.36 2.38 3.81
CA LEU A 229 -13.06 1.90 3.30
C LEU A 229 -13.22 0.56 2.57
N ALA A 230 -14.00 -0.36 3.12
CA ALA A 230 -14.27 -1.66 2.49
C ALA A 230 -14.83 -1.50 1.06
N ALA A 231 -15.69 -0.50 0.83
CA ALA A 231 -16.26 -0.19 -0.48
C ALA A 231 -15.22 0.35 -1.50
N MET A 232 -14.06 0.78 -1.03
CA MET A 232 -12.96 1.27 -1.88
C MET A 232 -12.03 0.15 -2.38
N ARG A 233 -12.21 -1.10 -1.91
CA ARG A 233 -11.36 -2.24 -2.27
C ARG A 233 -11.42 -2.52 -3.77
N ASP A 234 -10.26 -2.66 -4.40
CA ASP A 234 -10.13 -3.11 -5.79
C ASP A 234 -9.44 -4.47 -5.84
N ILE A 235 -10.24 -5.54 -5.90
CA ILE A 235 -9.77 -6.93 -5.91
C ILE A 235 -8.91 -7.27 -7.13
N ARG A 236 -8.97 -6.48 -8.22
CA ARG A 236 -8.15 -6.71 -9.42
C ARG A 236 -6.70 -6.29 -9.25
N GLN A 237 -6.43 -5.57 -8.17
CA GLN A 237 -5.09 -5.15 -7.77
C GLN A 237 -4.46 -6.08 -6.74
N GLU A 238 -5.17 -7.15 -6.33
CA GLU A 238 -4.74 -8.12 -5.33
C GLU A 238 -4.33 -9.45 -5.99
N ASP A 239 -3.60 -10.28 -5.26
CA ASP A 239 -3.27 -11.63 -5.72
C ASP A 239 -4.54 -12.48 -5.88
N GLU A 240 -4.70 -13.08 -7.05
CA GLU A 240 -5.91 -13.84 -7.39
C GLU A 240 -6.14 -15.05 -6.47
N THR A 241 -5.05 -15.69 -6.01
CA THR A 241 -5.12 -16.84 -5.12
C THR A 241 -5.53 -16.41 -3.71
N GLU A 242 -4.99 -15.28 -3.23
CA GLU A 242 -5.37 -14.70 -1.94
C GLU A 242 -6.83 -14.23 -1.94
N VAL A 243 -7.28 -13.62 -3.03
CA VAL A 243 -8.69 -13.24 -3.21
C VAL A 243 -9.60 -14.48 -3.18
N LYS A 244 -9.27 -15.54 -3.91
CA LYS A 244 -10.02 -16.80 -3.88
C LYS A 244 -10.02 -17.43 -2.48
N ALA A 245 -8.89 -17.42 -1.80
CA ALA A 245 -8.77 -17.93 -0.44
C ALA A 245 -9.69 -17.19 0.55
N SER A 246 -9.73 -15.86 0.44
CA SER A 246 -10.56 -15.02 1.32
C SER A 246 -12.06 -15.30 1.17
N GLN A 247 -12.53 -15.74 -0.01
CA GLN A 247 -13.92 -16.13 -0.26
C GLN A 247 -14.34 -17.40 0.51
N HIS A 248 -13.34 -18.18 0.95
CA HIS A 248 -13.53 -19.39 1.74
C HIS A 248 -13.10 -19.23 3.20
N ASP A 249 -12.94 -18.00 3.68
CA ASP A 249 -12.43 -17.67 5.02
C ASP A 249 -11.06 -18.31 5.32
N LEU A 250 -10.20 -18.42 4.32
CA LEU A 250 -8.85 -18.95 4.45
C LEU A 250 -7.84 -17.81 4.53
N ASN A 251 -6.90 -17.91 5.47
CA ASN A 251 -5.74 -17.03 5.53
C ASN A 251 -4.63 -17.60 4.65
N TYR A 252 -4.49 -17.08 3.45
CA TYR A 252 -3.52 -17.53 2.45
C TYR A 252 -2.61 -16.36 2.05
N VAL A 253 -1.30 -16.62 1.96
CA VAL A 253 -0.33 -15.69 1.39
C VAL A 253 0.52 -16.45 0.38
N THR A 254 0.59 -15.96 -0.83
CA THR A 254 1.42 -16.53 -1.92
C THR A 254 2.90 -16.26 -1.65
N MET A 255 3.76 -17.26 -1.87
CA MET A 255 5.21 -17.17 -1.74
C MET A 255 5.91 -17.82 -2.94
N ASP A 256 7.23 -17.60 -3.07
CA ASP A 256 7.99 -18.04 -4.26
C ASP A 256 8.57 -19.44 -4.17
N GLY A 257 8.19 -20.23 -3.17
CA GLY A 257 8.74 -21.57 -2.95
C GLY A 257 8.14 -22.68 -3.79
N ASN A 258 8.51 -23.91 -3.43
CA ASN A 258 8.10 -25.12 -4.12
C ASN A 258 7.46 -26.18 -3.20
N ILE A 259 7.31 -25.89 -1.92
CA ILE A 259 6.64 -26.75 -0.96
C ILE A 259 5.40 -26.04 -0.44
N GLY A 260 4.23 -26.55 -0.85
CA GLY A 260 2.95 -26.08 -0.36
C GLY A 260 2.76 -26.44 1.11
N CYS A 261 2.19 -25.52 1.88
CA CYS A 261 1.96 -25.68 3.33
C CYS A 261 0.47 -25.59 3.64
N MET A 262 -0.06 -26.52 4.42
CA MET A 262 -1.41 -26.45 5.00
C MET A 262 -1.35 -26.78 6.49
N VAL A 263 -1.78 -25.85 7.32
CA VAL A 263 -1.61 -25.89 8.78
C VAL A 263 -2.87 -25.37 9.47
N ASN A 264 -3.10 -25.78 10.70
CA ASN A 264 -4.17 -25.24 11.55
C ASN A 264 -3.58 -24.34 12.64
N GLY A 265 -3.53 -23.06 12.40
CA GLY A 265 -3.03 -22.05 13.31
C GLY A 265 -1.80 -21.29 12.79
N ALA A 266 -1.86 -19.98 12.82
CA ALA A 266 -0.85 -19.10 12.22
C ALA A 266 0.56 -19.29 12.81
N GLY A 267 0.67 -19.49 14.14
CA GLY A 267 1.97 -19.76 14.79
C GLY A 267 2.59 -21.07 14.33
N LEU A 268 1.76 -22.13 14.16
CA LEU A 268 2.23 -23.41 13.64
C LEU A 268 2.61 -23.30 12.16
N ALA A 269 1.90 -22.49 11.38
CA ALA A 269 2.23 -22.22 9.98
C ALA A 269 3.61 -21.56 9.85
N MET A 270 3.90 -20.50 10.63
CA MET A 270 5.22 -19.85 10.64
C MET A 270 6.33 -20.82 11.02
N ALA A 271 6.14 -21.59 12.13
CA ALA A 271 7.13 -22.58 12.55
C ALA A 271 7.33 -23.69 11.50
N THR A 272 6.28 -24.10 10.80
CA THR A 272 6.36 -25.09 9.72
C THR A 272 7.19 -24.56 8.55
N MET A 273 6.98 -23.33 8.15
CA MET A 273 7.75 -22.67 7.09
C MET A 273 9.23 -22.51 7.48
N ASP A 274 9.51 -22.17 8.75
CA ASP A 274 10.87 -22.09 9.26
C ASP A 274 11.57 -23.46 9.20
N VAL A 275 10.89 -24.55 9.62
CA VAL A 275 11.44 -25.90 9.54
C VAL A 275 11.71 -26.32 8.10
N ILE A 276 10.82 -26.00 7.16
CA ILE A 276 11.04 -26.26 5.72
C ILE A 276 12.31 -25.53 5.25
N SER A 277 12.43 -24.24 5.58
CA SER A 277 13.58 -23.42 5.17
C SER A 277 14.90 -23.91 5.79
N LEU A 278 14.90 -24.28 7.08
CA LEU A 278 16.07 -24.83 7.78
C LEU A 278 16.55 -26.16 7.20
N ASN A 279 15.66 -26.91 6.56
CA ASN A 279 15.99 -28.18 5.89
C ASN A 279 16.26 -28.01 4.38
N GLY A 280 16.46 -26.78 3.90
CA GLY A 280 16.81 -26.49 2.50
C GLY A 280 15.63 -26.50 1.54
N GLY A 281 14.40 -26.55 2.05
CA GLY A 281 13.18 -26.37 1.26
C GLY A 281 12.80 -24.89 1.12
N SER A 282 11.82 -24.59 0.28
CA SER A 282 11.29 -23.24 0.10
C SER A 282 9.75 -23.26 0.17
N PRO A 283 9.12 -22.59 1.16
CA PRO A 283 7.67 -22.55 1.29
C PRO A 283 7.04 -21.81 0.09
N ALA A 284 6.00 -22.40 -0.49
CA ALA A 284 5.26 -21.83 -1.63
C ALA A 284 4.09 -20.93 -1.19
N ASN A 285 3.66 -21.09 0.06
CA ASN A 285 2.56 -20.32 0.63
C ASN A 285 2.58 -20.38 2.16
N PHE A 286 1.98 -19.37 2.78
CA PHE A 286 1.40 -19.47 4.11
C PHE A 286 -0.06 -19.88 3.96
N LEU A 287 -0.55 -20.82 4.75
CA LEU A 287 -1.98 -21.18 4.79
C LEU A 287 -2.37 -21.70 6.17
N ASP A 288 -3.28 -20.99 6.81
CA ASP A 288 -3.94 -21.38 8.04
C ASP A 288 -5.41 -21.69 7.78
N VAL A 289 -5.81 -22.95 7.95
CA VAL A 289 -7.21 -23.38 7.83
C VAL A 289 -8.03 -23.07 9.08
N GLY A 290 -7.39 -22.62 10.16
CA GLY A 290 -8.01 -22.26 11.43
C GLY A 290 -8.48 -23.44 12.26
N GLY A 291 -8.83 -23.16 13.51
CA GLY A 291 -9.38 -24.18 14.46
C GLY A 291 -10.81 -24.63 14.13
N GLY A 292 -11.54 -23.88 13.29
CA GLY A 292 -12.90 -24.20 12.81
C GLY A 292 -12.92 -24.81 11.41
N ALA A 293 -11.85 -25.50 10.99
CA ALA A 293 -11.76 -26.11 9.67
C ALA A 293 -12.93 -27.07 9.40
N THR A 294 -13.50 -27.00 8.20
CA THR A 294 -14.48 -27.95 7.65
C THR A 294 -13.87 -28.70 6.47
N LYS A 295 -14.48 -29.82 6.10
CA LYS A 295 -14.05 -30.60 4.93
C LYS A 295 -14.00 -29.72 3.68
N GLU A 296 -15.01 -28.91 3.46
CA GLU A 296 -15.13 -28.02 2.30
C GLU A 296 -13.99 -26.99 2.27
N ARG A 297 -13.70 -26.33 3.41
CA ARG A 297 -12.59 -25.36 3.52
C ARG A 297 -11.23 -26.02 3.26
N VAL A 298 -11.02 -27.24 3.78
CA VAL A 298 -9.80 -28.02 3.55
C VAL A 298 -9.66 -28.38 2.07
N THR A 299 -10.74 -28.80 1.43
CA THR A 299 -10.75 -29.10 -0.01
C THR A 299 -10.39 -27.89 -0.84
N GLU A 300 -10.99 -26.73 -0.58
CA GLU A 300 -10.66 -25.50 -1.31
C GLU A 300 -9.22 -25.03 -1.02
N ALA A 301 -8.76 -25.13 0.23
CA ALA A 301 -7.37 -24.85 0.59
C ALA A 301 -6.39 -25.71 -0.21
N PHE A 302 -6.66 -27.00 -0.32
CA PHE A 302 -5.81 -27.95 -1.05
C PHE A 302 -5.81 -27.68 -2.55
N LYS A 303 -6.98 -27.36 -3.14
CA LYS A 303 -7.10 -26.94 -4.54
C LYS A 303 -6.28 -25.67 -4.85
N LEU A 304 -6.30 -24.68 -3.95
CA LEU A 304 -5.50 -23.48 -4.09
C LEU A 304 -4.00 -23.78 -4.13
N ILE A 305 -3.51 -24.65 -3.23
CA ILE A 305 -2.10 -25.07 -3.25
C ILE A 305 -1.75 -25.78 -4.56
N LEU A 306 -2.62 -26.68 -5.02
CA LEU A 306 -2.42 -27.47 -6.25
C LEU A 306 -2.52 -26.61 -7.52
N SER A 307 -3.13 -25.44 -7.48
CA SER A 307 -3.24 -24.54 -8.62
C SER A 307 -1.90 -23.89 -9.02
N SER A 308 -0.89 -23.96 -8.16
CA SER A 308 0.44 -23.42 -8.42
C SER A 308 1.34 -24.45 -9.10
N ASP A 309 1.76 -24.17 -10.32
CA ASP A 309 2.73 -25.00 -11.08
C ASP A 309 4.12 -25.09 -10.41
N LYS A 310 4.42 -24.16 -9.49
CA LYS A 310 5.69 -24.16 -8.73
C LYS A 310 5.72 -25.25 -7.66
N VAL A 311 4.56 -25.71 -7.16
CA VAL A 311 4.46 -26.66 -6.04
C VAL A 311 4.82 -28.06 -6.50
N LYS A 312 5.85 -28.63 -5.87
CA LYS A 312 6.35 -30.00 -6.13
C LYS A 312 5.97 -31.00 -5.01
N ALA A 313 5.70 -30.50 -3.81
CA ALA A 313 5.31 -31.28 -2.66
C ALA A 313 4.40 -30.43 -1.75
N ILE A 314 3.52 -31.08 -1.01
CA ILE A 314 2.65 -30.42 -0.01
C ILE A 314 2.93 -31.01 1.35
N PHE A 315 3.19 -30.13 2.32
CA PHE A 315 3.37 -30.49 3.71
C PHE A 315 2.14 -30.08 4.53
N VAL A 316 1.40 -31.06 5.01
CA VAL A 316 0.22 -30.86 5.86
C VAL A 316 0.63 -31.11 7.30
N ASN A 317 0.58 -30.08 8.14
CA ASN A 317 0.96 -30.16 9.55
C ASN A 317 -0.21 -29.72 10.44
N ILE A 318 -0.90 -30.69 11.03
CA ILE A 318 -2.07 -30.46 11.85
C ILE A 318 -1.74 -30.85 13.30
N PHE A 319 -1.95 -29.91 14.23
CA PHE A 319 -1.69 -30.10 15.65
C PHE A 319 -2.86 -29.58 16.48
N GLY A 320 -3.15 -30.28 17.56
CA GLY A 320 -4.17 -29.91 18.57
C GLY A 320 -5.48 -30.69 18.47
N GLY A 321 -6.27 -30.65 19.56
CA GLY A 321 -7.43 -31.49 19.76
C GLY A 321 -8.75 -31.03 19.13
N ILE A 322 -8.81 -29.86 18.53
CA ILE A 322 -10.05 -29.29 17.97
C ILE A 322 -10.27 -29.78 16.53
N VAL A 323 -9.20 -29.79 15.73
CA VAL A 323 -9.26 -30.21 14.32
C VAL A 323 -9.00 -31.71 14.20
N ARG A 324 -9.93 -32.42 13.59
CA ARG A 324 -9.84 -33.89 13.42
C ARG A 324 -9.04 -34.21 12.16
N CYS A 325 -7.98 -35.01 12.28
CA CYS A 325 -7.12 -35.40 11.15
C CYS A 325 -7.83 -36.28 10.12
N ASP A 326 -8.81 -37.06 10.51
CA ASP A 326 -9.66 -37.87 9.61
C ASP A 326 -10.46 -36.93 8.65
N MET A 327 -11.08 -35.87 9.19
CA MET A 327 -11.79 -34.87 8.39
C MET A 327 -10.84 -34.12 7.44
N ILE A 328 -9.62 -33.78 7.88
CA ILE A 328 -8.61 -33.21 7.02
C ILE A 328 -8.25 -34.17 5.88
N ALA A 329 -8.00 -35.43 6.18
CA ALA A 329 -7.69 -36.44 5.17
C ALA A 329 -8.83 -36.62 4.16
N GLU A 330 -10.09 -36.65 4.62
CA GLU A 330 -11.26 -36.69 3.74
C GLU A 330 -11.39 -35.42 2.82
N GLY A 331 -10.92 -34.27 3.28
CA GLY A 331 -10.92 -33.04 2.50
C GLY A 331 -9.83 -33.00 1.44
N ILE A 332 -8.76 -33.79 1.59
CA ILE A 332 -7.64 -33.89 0.66
C ILE A 332 -7.89 -34.92 -0.45
N ILE A 333 -8.62 -36.03 -0.12
CA ILE A 333 -8.97 -37.11 -1.07
C ILE A 333 -10.11 -36.65 -1.99
#